data_26254e10a4cc5752ee90bf57a12dc815
#
_entry.id   26254e10a4cc5752ee90bf57a12dc815
#
_cell.length_a   1.000
_cell.length_b   1.000
_cell.length_c   1.000
_cell.angle_alpha   90.00
_cell.angle_beta   90.00
_cell.angle_gamma   90.00
#
_symmetry.space_group_name_H-M   'P 1'
#
loop_
_entity.id
_entity.type
_entity.pdbx_description
1 polymer ?
#
loop_
_entity_poly.entity_id
_entity_poly.type
_entity_poly.pdbx_seq_one_letter_code
_entity_poly.pdbx_strand_id
1 'polypeptide(L)'
;MRSCYHILLFLSAFTVPGTYAATNDTHTIPIRTHSLYAPYVDQDLQNRWFDFGGDAIVNTNKHIRLTQDRPHQMGWLWSRLPLSSDNFELEIAFSVDGQHAHLFGDGMAFWLTSTRAQPGPVFGSIDKFEGLGIMIDTFPNAKHPYSFPRIVGMLGDGKTAYDLINDGASNEAGACSAAIRGAEVTTKLRLTYVKNDYLRVSLHYKSWDEWTPCFSISNVVLPARPYLGFSALTGDVSDAHDIISVQANSFVVQTPYNASRRHATSKQKASKGWGGFLFKMILFCFACLGAFLGYRTYKEKVASKRF
;
A
#
# COMPACT_ATOMS: atom_id res chain seq x y z
N MET A 1 7.52 -63.60 -41.21
CA MET A 1 8.49 -62.65 -40.58
C MET A 1 7.76 -61.38 -40.21
N ARG A 2 7.36 -61.21 -38.96
CA ARG A 2 6.72 -60.00 -38.46
C ARG A 2 7.63 -59.42 -37.38
N SER A 3 8.21 -58.26 -37.64
CA SER A 3 9.08 -57.53 -36.75
C SER A 3 8.21 -56.64 -35.85
N CYS A 4 8.29 -56.89 -34.53
CA CYS A 4 7.66 -56.02 -33.52
C CYS A 4 8.67 -54.95 -33.08
N TYR A 5 8.36 -53.68 -33.36
CA TYR A 5 9.08 -52.53 -32.79
C TYR A 5 8.39 -52.13 -31.48
N HIS A 6 9.12 -52.26 -30.38
CA HIS A 6 8.75 -51.67 -29.09
C HIS A 6 9.14 -50.19 -29.07
N ILE A 7 8.17 -49.31 -29.05
CA ILE A 7 8.34 -47.87 -28.81
C ILE A 7 8.32 -47.63 -27.29
N LEU A 8 9.49 -47.32 -26.74
CA LEU A 8 9.64 -46.84 -25.37
C LEU A 8 9.27 -45.37 -25.33
N LEU A 9 8.11 -45.02 -24.74
CA LEU A 9 7.74 -43.66 -24.41
C LEU A 9 8.42 -43.24 -23.11
N PHE A 10 9.39 -42.32 -23.24
CA PHE A 10 9.95 -41.60 -22.08
C PHE A 10 8.98 -40.48 -21.68
N LEU A 11 8.25 -40.66 -20.57
CA LEU A 11 7.52 -39.58 -19.92
C LEU A 11 8.56 -38.72 -19.13
N SER A 12 8.95 -37.59 -19.69
CA SER A 12 9.68 -36.56 -18.96
C SER A 12 8.69 -35.76 -18.12
N ALA A 13 8.66 -35.97 -16.82
CA ALA A 13 7.93 -35.16 -15.89
C ALA A 13 8.61 -33.77 -15.76
N PHE A 14 8.05 -32.76 -16.41
CA PHE A 14 8.42 -31.36 -16.17
C PHE A 14 7.86 -30.95 -14.81
N THR A 15 8.71 -30.89 -13.80
CA THR A 15 8.40 -30.19 -12.55
C THR A 15 8.52 -28.71 -12.81
N VAL A 16 7.37 -28.02 -12.94
CA VAL A 16 7.31 -26.54 -12.92
C VAL A 16 7.60 -26.10 -11.49
N PRO A 17 8.66 -25.30 -11.23
CA PRO A 17 8.85 -24.74 -9.92
C PRO A 17 7.71 -23.74 -9.68
N GLY A 18 6.79 -24.06 -8.78
CA GLY A 18 5.78 -23.16 -8.30
C GLY A 18 6.47 -21.98 -7.60
N THR A 19 6.50 -20.82 -8.25
CA THR A 19 6.79 -19.55 -7.60
C THR A 19 5.66 -19.25 -6.63
N TYR A 20 5.85 -19.60 -5.36
CA TYR A 20 5.02 -19.09 -4.28
C TYR A 20 5.28 -17.58 -4.23
N ALA A 21 4.34 -16.80 -4.75
CA ALA A 21 4.25 -15.40 -4.44
C ALA A 21 4.05 -15.30 -2.91
N ALA A 22 5.04 -14.79 -2.20
CA ALA A 22 4.92 -14.46 -0.80
C ALA A 22 3.81 -13.41 -0.69
N THR A 23 2.62 -13.80 -0.27
CA THR A 23 1.60 -12.88 0.20
C THR A 23 2.16 -12.25 1.46
N ASN A 24 2.65 -11.00 1.32
CA ASN A 24 2.97 -10.18 2.48
C ASN A 24 1.64 -9.89 3.19
N ASP A 25 1.30 -10.74 4.15
CA ASP A 25 0.20 -10.53 5.07
C ASP A 25 0.62 -9.38 6.02
N THR A 26 0.51 -8.14 5.52
CA THR A 26 0.69 -6.95 6.34
C THR A 26 -0.55 -6.82 7.21
N HIS A 27 -0.43 -7.16 8.49
CA HIS A 27 -1.49 -6.90 9.46
C HIS A 27 -1.75 -5.40 9.50
N THR A 28 -2.84 -4.96 8.87
CA THR A 28 -3.31 -3.57 8.89
C THR A 28 -4.25 -3.37 10.07
N ILE A 29 -4.04 -2.28 10.82
CA ILE A 29 -4.86 -1.88 11.96
C ILE A 29 -5.56 -0.56 11.61
N PRO A 30 -6.90 -0.50 11.58
CA PRO A 30 -7.62 0.72 11.26
C PRO A 30 -7.36 1.84 12.27
N ILE A 31 -7.02 3.04 11.78
CA ILE A 31 -6.87 4.25 12.59
C ILE A 31 -8.19 5.03 12.55
N ARG A 32 -9.12 4.68 13.43
CA ARG A 32 -10.48 5.24 13.45
C ARG A 32 -10.51 6.76 13.62
N THR A 33 -9.56 7.32 14.35
CA THR A 33 -9.44 8.77 14.60
C THR A 33 -9.05 9.58 13.37
N HIS A 34 -8.62 8.92 12.30
CA HIS A 34 -8.22 9.51 11.03
C HIS A 34 -9.01 8.92 9.85
N SER A 35 -10.05 8.15 10.14
CA SER A 35 -10.98 7.63 9.13
C SER A 35 -12.27 8.44 9.13
N LEU A 36 -12.83 8.67 7.94
CA LEU A 36 -14.01 9.50 7.73
C LEU A 36 -14.95 8.80 6.74
N TYR A 37 -16.21 8.62 7.16
CA TYR A 37 -17.27 8.00 6.37
C TYR A 37 -18.61 8.65 6.67
N ALA A 38 -19.57 8.46 5.77
CA ALA A 38 -20.96 8.84 6.05
C ALA A 38 -21.57 7.98 7.20
N PRO A 39 -22.41 8.56 8.05
CA PRO A 39 -22.70 9.99 8.16
C PRO A 39 -21.52 10.75 8.76
N TYR A 40 -21.20 11.92 8.20
CA TYR A 40 -19.97 12.66 8.57
C TYR A 40 -20.09 13.44 9.87
N VAL A 41 -21.31 13.62 10.37
CA VAL A 41 -21.60 14.35 11.61
C VAL A 41 -22.59 13.57 12.46
N ASP A 42 -22.46 13.72 13.76
CA ASP A 42 -23.39 13.20 14.76
C ASP A 42 -24.65 14.09 14.87
N GLN A 43 -25.56 13.79 15.80
CA GLN A 43 -26.83 14.53 16.00
C GLN A 43 -26.63 16.00 16.38
N ASP A 44 -25.48 16.32 16.97
CA ASP A 44 -25.08 17.69 17.33
C ASP A 44 -24.44 18.47 16.17
N LEU A 45 -24.45 17.91 14.96
CA LEU A 45 -23.84 18.46 13.76
C LEU A 45 -22.30 18.60 13.84
N GLN A 46 -21.66 17.86 14.75
CA GLN A 46 -20.21 17.82 14.90
C GLN A 46 -19.64 16.50 14.38
N ASN A 47 -18.44 16.56 13.86
CA ASN A 47 -17.63 15.35 13.64
C ASN A 47 -16.73 15.12 14.85
N ARG A 48 -16.65 13.89 15.30
CA ARG A 48 -15.86 13.53 16.48
C ARG A 48 -14.36 13.72 16.30
N TRP A 49 -13.86 13.46 15.10
CA TRP A 49 -12.44 13.36 14.80
C TRP A 49 -11.91 14.46 13.88
N PHE A 50 -12.81 15.17 13.20
CA PHE A 50 -12.45 16.21 12.26
C PHE A 50 -13.15 17.52 12.58
N ASP A 51 -12.44 18.63 12.37
CA ASP A 51 -12.99 19.97 12.28
C ASP A 51 -13.09 20.37 10.81
N PHE A 52 -14.09 21.13 10.46
CA PHE A 52 -14.26 21.70 9.13
C PHE A 52 -14.64 23.18 9.23
N GLY A 53 -14.32 23.95 8.20
CA GLY A 53 -14.58 25.39 8.22
C GLY A 53 -14.32 26.07 6.89
N GLY A 54 -14.37 27.41 6.92
CA GLY A 54 -14.43 28.19 5.69
C GLY A 54 -15.78 28.00 5.01
N ASP A 55 -15.77 27.84 3.68
CA ASP A 55 -16.95 27.58 2.86
C ASP A 55 -17.37 26.09 2.82
N ALA A 56 -16.74 25.25 3.65
CA ALA A 56 -17.03 23.83 3.65
C ALA A 56 -18.46 23.51 4.10
N ILE A 57 -19.11 22.63 3.34
CA ILE A 57 -20.49 22.19 3.57
C ILE A 57 -20.54 20.68 3.74
N VAL A 58 -21.21 20.21 4.80
CA VAL A 58 -21.40 18.77 5.03
C VAL A 58 -22.73 18.31 4.41
N ASN A 59 -22.64 17.45 3.40
CA ASN A 59 -23.76 16.64 2.94
C ASN A 59 -23.68 15.29 3.64
N THR A 60 -24.48 15.10 4.68
CA THR A 60 -24.35 14.01 5.66
C THR A 60 -24.25 12.60 5.08
N ASN A 61 -24.79 12.36 3.90
CA ASN A 61 -24.84 11.03 3.31
C ASN A 61 -24.01 10.88 2.02
N LYS A 62 -23.34 11.96 1.56
CA LYS A 62 -22.63 11.93 0.28
C LYS A 62 -21.17 12.33 0.35
N HIS A 63 -20.87 13.49 0.91
CA HIS A 63 -19.52 14.06 0.94
C HIS A 63 -19.40 15.24 1.92
N ILE A 64 -18.19 15.62 2.23
CA ILE A 64 -17.89 16.97 2.75
C ILE A 64 -17.36 17.76 1.57
N ARG A 65 -18.11 18.79 1.15
CA ARG A 65 -17.74 19.70 0.06
C ARG A 65 -16.90 20.83 0.61
N LEU A 66 -15.65 20.93 0.19
CA LEU A 66 -14.73 21.98 0.63
C LEU A 66 -15.03 23.29 -0.05
N THR A 67 -15.21 23.30 -1.38
CA THR A 67 -15.69 24.45 -2.16
C THR A 67 -16.82 24.02 -3.08
N GLN A 68 -17.76 24.90 -3.32
CA GLN A 68 -18.76 24.73 -4.37
C GLN A 68 -18.14 25.18 -5.72
N ASP A 69 -18.78 24.84 -6.84
CA ASP A 69 -18.46 25.41 -8.15
C ASP A 69 -18.90 26.89 -8.21
N ARG A 70 -18.16 27.72 -7.45
CA ARG A 70 -18.34 29.18 -7.32
C ARG A 70 -16.98 29.85 -7.10
N PRO A 71 -16.74 31.04 -7.68
CA PRO A 71 -15.54 31.81 -7.42
C PRO A 71 -15.33 32.21 -5.97
N HIS A 72 -14.08 32.43 -5.59
CA HIS A 72 -13.63 33.00 -4.32
C HIS A 72 -14.10 32.24 -3.07
N GLN A 73 -14.08 30.91 -3.15
CA GLN A 73 -14.35 30.04 -2.01
C GLN A 73 -13.07 29.41 -1.46
N MET A 74 -13.06 29.18 -0.16
CA MET A 74 -11.99 28.49 0.56
C MET A 74 -12.58 27.64 1.67
N GLY A 75 -12.38 26.33 1.59
CA GLY A 75 -12.86 25.41 2.62
C GLY A 75 -11.80 24.39 3.03
N TRP A 76 -11.97 23.88 4.22
CA TRP A 76 -11.01 22.95 4.81
C TRP A 76 -11.67 21.92 5.74
N LEU A 77 -10.95 20.78 5.91
CA LEU A 77 -11.28 19.68 6.80
C LEU A 77 -10.00 19.16 7.44
N TRP A 78 -9.89 19.13 8.77
CA TRP A 78 -8.68 18.75 9.48
C TRP A 78 -8.95 17.77 10.61
N SER A 79 -8.07 16.78 10.78
CA SER A 79 -8.10 15.91 11.95
C SER A 79 -7.88 16.71 13.24
N ARG A 80 -8.65 16.38 14.28
CA ARG A 80 -8.50 17.00 15.63
C ARG A 80 -7.25 16.49 16.33
N LEU A 81 -6.88 15.25 16.07
CA LEU A 81 -5.73 14.60 16.67
C LEU A 81 -4.61 14.43 15.64
N PRO A 82 -3.36 14.53 16.06
CA PRO A 82 -2.24 14.22 15.19
C PRO A 82 -2.12 12.70 14.98
N LEU A 83 -1.68 12.31 13.79
CA LEU A 83 -1.40 10.93 13.43
C LEU A 83 -0.12 10.46 14.15
N SER A 84 -0.21 9.34 14.85
CA SER A 84 0.89 8.82 15.69
C SER A 84 1.46 7.48 15.23
N SER A 85 1.19 7.10 13.97
CA SER A 85 1.71 5.86 13.38
C SER A 85 2.98 6.13 12.58
N ASP A 86 3.98 5.28 12.73
CA ASP A 86 5.24 5.36 11.98
C ASP A 86 5.08 4.86 10.53
N ASN A 87 4.20 3.86 10.32
CA ASN A 87 3.88 3.36 8.98
C ASN A 87 2.37 3.33 8.82
N PHE A 88 1.89 3.91 7.75
CA PHE A 88 0.45 3.99 7.51
C PHE A 88 0.11 4.06 6.03
N GLU A 89 -1.13 3.70 5.74
CA GLU A 89 -1.75 3.87 4.43
C GLU A 89 -3.02 4.69 4.60
N LEU A 90 -3.17 5.69 3.75
CA LEU A 90 -4.37 6.50 3.63
C LEU A 90 -4.99 6.23 2.25
N GLU A 91 -6.25 5.83 2.21
CA GLU A 91 -7.05 5.81 0.99
C GLU A 91 -8.12 6.89 1.10
N ILE A 92 -8.05 7.87 0.20
CA ILE A 92 -8.89 9.05 0.20
C ILE A 92 -9.73 9.02 -1.06
N ALA A 93 -11.06 8.88 -0.92
CA ALA A 93 -12.00 9.03 -2.02
C ALA A 93 -12.45 10.49 -2.08
N PHE A 94 -12.37 11.07 -3.26
CA PHE A 94 -12.67 12.48 -3.49
C PHE A 94 -13.25 12.70 -4.90
N SER A 95 -13.78 13.88 -5.15
CA SER A 95 -14.24 14.31 -6.47
C SER A 95 -13.85 15.74 -6.73
N VAL A 96 -13.50 16.03 -7.97
CA VAL A 96 -13.34 17.38 -8.52
C VAL A 96 -14.25 17.47 -9.73
N ASP A 97 -15.21 18.36 -9.70
CA ASP A 97 -16.21 18.49 -10.77
C ASP A 97 -16.77 19.92 -10.85
N GLY A 98 -17.24 20.31 -12.02
CA GLY A 98 -17.84 21.63 -12.25
C GLY A 98 -18.52 21.75 -13.60
N GLN A 99 -19.33 22.79 -13.75
CA GLN A 99 -20.13 23.02 -14.95
C GLN A 99 -19.32 23.50 -16.15
N HIS A 100 -18.15 24.08 -15.90
CA HIS A 100 -17.33 24.68 -16.95
C HIS A 100 -16.42 23.64 -17.60
N ALA A 101 -16.44 23.56 -18.95
CA ALA A 101 -15.67 22.58 -19.67
C ALA A 101 -14.18 22.99 -19.91
N HIS A 102 -13.90 24.30 -19.92
CA HIS A 102 -12.58 24.81 -20.35
C HIS A 102 -11.88 25.73 -19.34
N LEU A 103 -12.63 26.40 -18.47
CA LEU A 103 -12.07 27.29 -17.45
C LEU A 103 -12.57 26.82 -16.08
N PHE A 104 -11.70 26.21 -15.33
CA PHE A 104 -11.97 25.60 -14.03
C PHE A 104 -10.71 25.66 -13.17
N GLY A 105 -10.86 25.59 -11.90
CA GLY A 105 -9.75 25.67 -10.92
C GLY A 105 -10.22 26.08 -9.53
N ASP A 106 -9.35 26.46 -8.59
CA ASP A 106 -7.87 26.33 -8.75
C ASP A 106 -7.43 24.89 -8.43
N GLY A 107 -8.03 24.28 -7.39
CA GLY A 107 -7.73 22.93 -6.99
C GLY A 107 -7.89 22.69 -5.48
N MET A 108 -7.37 21.56 -5.03
CA MET A 108 -7.41 21.13 -3.64
C MET A 108 -6.07 20.53 -3.21
N ALA A 109 -5.85 20.39 -1.91
CA ALA A 109 -4.66 19.78 -1.38
C ALA A 109 -4.93 18.86 -0.19
N PHE A 110 -4.11 17.82 -0.07
CA PHE A 110 -4.07 16.90 1.07
C PHE A 110 -2.79 17.14 1.86
N TRP A 111 -2.91 17.16 3.17
CA TRP A 111 -1.87 17.62 4.07
C TRP A 111 -1.53 16.58 5.14
N LEU A 112 -0.24 16.43 5.42
CA LEU A 112 0.29 15.79 6.61
C LEU A 112 1.34 16.72 7.21
N THR A 113 0.91 17.67 8.06
CA THR A 113 1.71 18.81 8.51
C THR A 113 1.76 18.97 10.03
N SER A 114 2.78 19.65 10.54
CA SER A 114 2.94 19.92 11.96
C SER A 114 1.88 20.88 12.52
N THR A 115 1.31 21.74 11.66
CA THR A 115 0.22 22.67 11.98
C THR A 115 -1.05 22.28 11.27
N ARG A 116 -2.22 22.75 11.77
CA ARG A 116 -3.53 22.44 11.22
C ARG A 116 -4.43 23.65 11.13
N ALA A 117 -5.41 23.61 10.24
CA ALA A 117 -6.54 24.54 10.17
C ALA A 117 -6.12 26.03 10.11
N GLN A 118 -5.01 26.31 9.42
CA GLN A 118 -4.58 27.69 9.17
C GLN A 118 -4.90 28.03 7.71
N PRO A 119 -5.84 28.95 7.45
CA PRO A 119 -6.16 29.40 6.10
C PRO A 119 -4.97 30.11 5.45
N GLY A 120 -4.87 30.00 4.12
CA GLY A 120 -3.79 30.64 3.38
C GLY A 120 -3.91 30.43 1.88
N PRO A 121 -2.92 30.92 1.11
CA PRO A 121 -3.00 30.99 -0.35
C PRO A 121 -2.75 29.66 -1.06
N VAL A 122 -2.19 28.64 -0.38
CA VAL A 122 -1.83 27.39 -1.03
C VAL A 122 -3.03 26.44 -0.94
N PHE A 123 -3.86 26.43 -1.96
CA PHE A 123 -5.10 25.63 -2.03
C PHE A 123 -5.94 25.71 -0.74
N GLY A 124 -6.07 26.92 -0.16
CA GLY A 124 -6.83 27.16 1.05
C GLY A 124 -6.11 26.89 2.37
N SER A 125 -4.83 26.55 2.35
CA SER A 125 -3.99 26.34 3.53
C SER A 125 -2.77 27.26 3.56
N ILE A 126 -2.12 27.30 4.72
CA ILE A 126 -0.94 28.12 4.96
C ILE A 126 0.19 27.78 3.98
N ASP A 127 0.92 28.79 3.54
CA ASP A 127 2.20 28.63 2.87
C ASP A 127 3.34 28.34 3.88
N LYS A 128 4.48 27.90 3.38
CA LYS A 128 5.68 27.56 4.20
C LYS A 128 5.36 26.55 5.30
N PHE A 129 4.58 25.55 4.97
CA PHE A 129 4.21 24.48 5.87
C PHE A 129 5.40 23.54 6.16
N GLU A 130 5.34 22.83 7.28
CA GLU A 130 6.27 21.77 7.63
C GLU A 130 5.57 20.41 7.53
N GLY A 131 6.06 19.54 6.64
CA GLY A 131 5.50 18.21 6.38
C GLY A 131 5.24 17.95 4.91
N LEU A 132 4.20 17.19 4.59
CA LEU A 132 3.81 16.85 3.22
C LEU A 132 2.57 17.64 2.80
N GLY A 133 2.64 18.24 1.62
CA GLY A 133 1.49 18.69 0.83
C GLY A 133 1.39 17.87 -0.45
N ILE A 134 0.19 17.39 -0.78
CA ILE A 134 -0.15 16.82 -2.09
C ILE A 134 -1.18 17.73 -2.72
N MET A 135 -0.72 18.58 -3.63
CA MET A 135 -1.55 19.52 -4.35
C MET A 135 -2.17 18.84 -5.57
N ILE A 136 -3.47 18.97 -5.72
CA ILE A 136 -4.25 18.52 -6.87
C ILE A 136 -4.65 19.78 -7.61
N ASP A 137 -3.76 20.21 -8.49
CA ASP A 137 -3.86 21.44 -9.23
C ASP A 137 -4.64 21.21 -10.53
N THR A 138 -5.72 21.95 -10.71
CA THR A 138 -6.59 21.84 -11.89
C THR A 138 -6.45 22.99 -12.88
N PHE A 139 -5.79 24.09 -12.47
CA PHE A 139 -5.62 25.28 -13.31
C PHE A 139 -4.14 25.60 -13.57
N PRO A 140 -3.66 25.57 -14.83
CA PRO A 140 -2.29 25.94 -15.15
C PRO A 140 -2.08 27.46 -15.04
N ASN A 141 -1.32 27.92 -14.06
CA ASN A 141 -0.91 29.32 -13.93
C ASN A 141 0.20 29.68 -14.92
N ALA A 142 0.98 28.69 -15.33
CA ALA A 142 2.05 28.87 -16.31
C ALA A 142 1.92 27.87 -17.48
N LYS A 143 2.75 28.08 -18.50
CA LYS A 143 2.84 27.15 -19.63
C LYS A 143 3.82 26.02 -19.31
N HIS A 144 3.32 24.79 -19.27
CA HIS A 144 4.09 23.59 -18.94
C HIS A 144 4.13 22.57 -20.08
N PRO A 145 5.11 21.66 -20.11
CA PRO A 145 5.16 20.53 -21.04
C PRO A 145 4.26 19.36 -20.66
N TYR A 146 3.55 19.43 -19.53
CA TYR A 146 2.66 18.42 -19.01
C TYR A 146 1.20 18.90 -18.97
N SER A 147 0.27 17.97 -18.78
CA SER A 147 -1.17 18.25 -18.75
C SER A 147 -1.69 18.39 -17.31
N PHE A 148 -2.82 19.10 -17.17
CA PHE A 148 -3.62 19.25 -15.95
C PHE A 148 -4.90 18.43 -16.05
N PRO A 149 -5.47 17.97 -14.93
CA PRO A 149 -5.00 18.13 -13.54
C PRO A 149 -3.63 17.51 -13.28
N ARG A 150 -2.82 18.22 -12.46
CA ARG A 150 -1.52 17.77 -12.01
C ARG A 150 -1.52 17.51 -10.52
N ILE A 151 -0.97 16.40 -10.12
CA ILE A 151 -0.81 16.03 -8.70
C ILE A 151 0.66 16.24 -8.36
N VAL A 152 0.94 17.17 -7.43
CA VAL A 152 2.29 17.56 -7.02
C VAL A 152 2.49 17.26 -5.54
N GLY A 153 3.50 16.48 -5.21
CA GLY A 153 3.95 16.26 -3.84
C GLY A 153 5.08 17.22 -3.48
N MET A 154 4.94 18.00 -2.42
CA MET A 154 5.97 18.86 -1.85
C MET A 154 6.27 18.45 -0.41
N LEU A 155 7.55 18.32 -0.07
CA LEU A 155 8.03 18.20 1.29
C LEU A 155 8.42 19.59 1.81
N GLY A 156 7.55 20.18 2.61
CA GLY A 156 7.74 21.50 3.22
C GLY A 156 8.67 21.45 4.43
N ASP A 157 9.55 22.43 4.50
CA ASP A 157 10.55 22.62 5.57
C ASP A 157 10.18 23.71 6.58
N GLY A 158 8.98 24.26 6.47
CA GLY A 158 8.50 25.40 7.29
C GLY A 158 9.04 26.77 6.85
N LYS A 159 9.82 26.87 5.76
CA LYS A 159 10.49 28.11 5.30
C LYS A 159 10.31 28.37 3.82
N THR A 160 10.36 27.33 3.01
CA THR A 160 10.25 27.40 1.55
C THR A 160 8.80 27.60 1.14
N ALA A 161 8.53 28.66 0.38
CA ALA A 161 7.20 28.94 -0.16
C ALA A 161 6.86 28.00 -1.32
N TYR A 162 5.59 27.68 -1.46
CA TYR A 162 5.08 26.99 -2.63
C TYR A 162 5.10 27.96 -3.86
N ASP A 163 5.60 27.49 -4.98
CA ASP A 163 5.70 28.26 -6.21
C ASP A 163 4.36 28.32 -6.95
N LEU A 164 3.46 29.17 -6.46
CA LEU A 164 2.13 29.37 -7.05
C LEU A 164 2.16 29.80 -8.52
N ILE A 165 3.22 30.51 -8.94
CA ILE A 165 3.29 31.07 -10.30
C ILE A 165 3.59 29.97 -11.33
N ASN A 166 4.40 28.97 -10.93
CA ASN A 166 4.81 27.88 -11.80
C ASN A 166 4.22 26.54 -11.35
N ASP A 167 3.05 26.56 -10.68
CA ASP A 167 2.28 25.37 -10.32
C ASP A 167 3.10 24.33 -9.53
N GLY A 168 3.98 24.82 -8.63
CA GLY A 168 4.84 24.00 -7.80
C GLY A 168 6.02 23.33 -8.51
N ALA A 169 6.31 23.66 -9.75
CA ALA A 169 7.36 22.99 -10.56
C ALA A 169 8.75 23.03 -9.90
N SER A 170 9.08 24.11 -9.18
CA SER A 170 10.36 24.24 -8.46
C SER A 170 10.39 23.52 -7.10
N ASN A 171 9.22 23.11 -6.58
CA ASN A 171 9.08 22.52 -5.26
C ASN A 171 8.75 21.01 -5.31
N GLU A 172 8.54 20.44 -6.51
CA GLU A 172 8.07 19.06 -6.61
C GLU A 172 9.10 18.06 -6.12
N ALA A 173 8.71 17.25 -5.15
CA ALA A 173 9.43 16.06 -4.74
C ALA A 173 9.00 14.83 -5.57
N GLY A 174 7.86 14.90 -6.21
CA GLY A 174 7.30 13.93 -7.13
C GLY A 174 5.97 14.42 -7.67
N ALA A 175 5.65 14.09 -8.92
CA ALA A 175 4.41 14.52 -9.53
C ALA A 175 3.93 13.58 -10.65
N CYS A 176 2.64 13.69 -11.01
CA CYS A 176 2.04 13.06 -12.18
C CYS A 176 0.87 13.89 -12.71
N SER A 177 0.49 13.65 -13.95
CA SER A 177 -0.76 14.19 -14.53
C SER A 177 -1.82 13.09 -14.58
N ALA A 178 -3.07 13.41 -14.21
CA ALA A 178 -4.17 12.45 -14.19
C ALA A 178 -5.51 13.13 -14.49
N ALA A 179 -6.29 12.58 -15.40
CA ALA A 179 -7.62 13.09 -15.78
C ALA A 179 -8.65 12.72 -14.70
N ILE A 180 -8.58 13.36 -13.54
CA ILE A 180 -9.41 13.07 -12.37
C ILE A 180 -10.66 13.93 -12.29
N ARG A 181 -10.72 15.04 -13.03
CA ARG A 181 -11.88 15.94 -13.06
C ARG A 181 -13.02 15.32 -13.85
N GLY A 182 -14.21 15.27 -13.26
CA GLY A 182 -15.37 14.65 -13.89
C GLY A 182 -15.20 13.15 -14.20
N ALA A 183 -14.39 12.44 -13.45
CA ALA A 183 -14.13 11.02 -13.67
C ALA A 183 -15.41 10.18 -13.49
N GLU A 184 -15.65 9.22 -14.38
CA GLU A 184 -16.81 8.33 -14.32
C GLU A 184 -16.80 7.40 -13.09
N VAL A 185 -15.62 7.06 -12.61
CA VAL A 185 -15.42 6.28 -11.38
C VAL A 185 -15.00 7.21 -10.24
N THR A 186 -15.40 6.89 -9.02
CA THR A 186 -14.95 7.64 -7.84
C THR A 186 -13.43 7.67 -7.78
N THR A 187 -12.87 8.87 -7.87
CA THR A 187 -11.42 9.05 -7.78
C THR A 187 -10.94 8.76 -6.36
N LYS A 188 -9.84 8.00 -6.27
CA LYS A 188 -9.19 7.73 -4.99
C LYS A 188 -7.70 8.01 -5.10
N LEU A 189 -7.13 8.53 -4.03
CA LEU A 189 -5.69 8.63 -3.83
C LEU A 189 -5.30 7.67 -2.71
N ARG A 190 -4.30 6.83 -2.96
CA ARG A 190 -3.67 6.00 -1.95
C ARG A 190 -2.28 6.54 -1.68
N LEU A 191 -2.04 6.89 -0.42
CA LEU A 191 -0.74 7.28 0.10
C LEU A 191 -0.27 6.20 1.05
N THR A 192 0.88 5.59 0.75
CA THR A 192 1.55 4.62 1.61
C THR A 192 2.84 5.25 2.11
N TYR A 193 3.00 5.35 3.43
CA TYR A 193 4.18 5.89 4.07
C TYR A 193 4.86 4.85 4.95
N VAL A 194 6.14 4.67 4.75
CA VAL A 194 7.04 3.87 5.60
C VAL A 194 8.13 4.80 6.10
N LYS A 195 8.16 5.01 7.41
CA LYS A 195 9.08 5.96 8.07
C LYS A 195 10.54 5.66 7.75
N ASN A 196 11.27 6.69 7.33
CA ASN A 196 12.69 6.63 6.94
C ASN A 196 12.97 5.74 5.70
N ASP A 197 11.96 5.32 4.99
CA ASP A 197 12.11 4.50 3.79
C ASP A 197 11.47 5.18 2.58
N TYR A 198 10.16 5.08 2.41
CA TYR A 198 9.50 5.66 1.23
C TYR A 198 8.12 6.24 1.54
N LEU A 199 7.71 7.12 0.64
CA LEU A 199 6.33 7.57 0.47
C LEU A 199 5.93 7.27 -0.98
N ARG A 200 4.78 6.63 -1.16
CA ARG A 200 4.22 6.31 -2.47
C ARG A 200 2.82 6.85 -2.61
N VAL A 201 2.54 7.44 -3.76
CA VAL A 201 1.20 7.90 -4.15
C VAL A 201 0.75 7.15 -5.38
N SER A 202 -0.48 6.64 -5.33
CA SER A 202 -1.16 5.98 -6.45
C SER A 202 -2.59 6.50 -6.57
N LEU A 203 -3.12 6.50 -7.78
CA LEU A 203 -4.45 7.02 -8.12
C LEU A 203 -5.32 5.92 -8.71
N HIS A 204 -6.59 5.94 -8.38
CA HIS A 204 -7.65 5.16 -8.98
C HIS A 204 -8.64 6.14 -9.62
N TYR A 205 -8.74 6.17 -10.95
CA TYR A 205 -9.59 7.14 -11.65
C TYR A 205 -10.02 6.70 -13.06
N LYS A 206 -9.41 5.64 -13.61
CA LYS A 206 -9.67 5.19 -14.99
C LYS A 206 -10.76 4.15 -15.07
N SER A 207 -10.62 3.10 -14.27
CA SER A 207 -11.53 1.95 -14.23
C SER A 207 -11.58 1.35 -12.83
N TRP A 208 -12.57 0.50 -12.58
CA TRP A 208 -12.71 -0.20 -11.31
C TRP A 208 -11.50 -1.09 -11.05
N ASP A 209 -11.02 -1.07 -9.80
CA ASP A 209 -9.89 -1.86 -9.28
C ASP A 209 -8.52 -1.60 -9.95
N GLU A 210 -8.40 -0.57 -10.79
CA GLU A 210 -7.13 -0.20 -11.43
C GLU A 210 -6.44 0.94 -10.67
N TRP A 211 -5.28 0.63 -10.09
CA TRP A 211 -4.41 1.64 -9.45
C TRP A 211 -3.27 2.03 -10.38
N THR A 212 -3.20 3.30 -10.72
CA THR A 212 -2.12 3.90 -11.51
C THR A 212 -1.09 4.51 -10.56
N PRO A 213 0.19 4.09 -10.59
CA PRO A 213 1.24 4.78 -9.84
C PRO A 213 1.35 6.24 -10.26
N CYS A 214 1.48 7.15 -9.28
CA CYS A 214 1.70 8.58 -9.52
C CYS A 214 3.18 8.92 -9.32
N PHE A 215 3.64 8.86 -8.08
CA PHE A 215 5.05 9.07 -7.74
C PHE A 215 5.46 8.29 -6.48
N SER A 216 6.78 8.20 -6.30
CA SER A 216 7.37 7.63 -5.08
C SER A 216 8.61 8.44 -4.70
N ILE A 217 8.73 8.75 -3.41
CA ILE A 217 9.84 9.52 -2.83
C ILE A 217 10.53 8.62 -1.82
N SER A 218 11.85 8.49 -1.93
CA SER A 218 12.66 7.67 -1.00
C SER A 218 13.21 8.52 0.14
N ASN A 219 13.53 7.88 1.28
CA ASN A 219 14.13 8.51 2.46
C ASN A 219 13.30 9.66 3.04
N VAL A 220 11.97 9.53 3.02
CA VAL A 220 11.06 10.56 3.51
C VAL A 220 10.94 10.51 5.02
N VAL A 221 11.06 11.68 5.64
CA VAL A 221 10.81 11.88 7.07
C VAL A 221 9.71 12.93 7.21
N LEU A 222 8.54 12.50 7.67
CA LEU A 222 7.45 13.40 8.03
C LEU A 222 7.61 13.90 9.47
N PRO A 223 6.94 15.00 9.85
CA PRO A 223 6.85 15.39 11.27
C PRO A 223 6.42 14.20 12.14
N ALA A 224 6.91 14.12 13.35
CA ALA A 224 6.69 12.97 14.23
C ALA A 224 5.19 12.71 14.52
N ARG A 225 4.36 13.74 14.48
CA ARG A 225 2.93 13.69 14.77
C ARG A 225 2.18 14.68 13.84
N PRO A 226 2.11 14.40 12.52
CA PRO A 226 1.45 15.31 11.60
C PRO A 226 -0.07 15.25 11.77
N TYR A 227 -0.74 16.36 11.50
CA TYR A 227 -2.19 16.40 11.34
C TYR A 227 -2.55 16.05 9.89
N LEU A 228 -3.61 15.27 9.73
CA LEU A 228 -4.21 15.01 8.42
C LEU A 228 -5.20 16.12 8.08
N GLY A 229 -5.04 16.72 6.93
CA GLY A 229 -5.91 17.80 6.47
C GLY A 229 -6.24 17.76 5.00
N PHE A 230 -7.31 18.46 4.65
CA PHE A 230 -7.78 18.65 3.30
C PHE A 230 -8.21 20.11 3.17
N SER A 231 -7.86 20.76 2.08
CA SER A 231 -8.31 22.12 1.80
C SER A 231 -8.50 22.33 0.30
N ALA A 232 -9.29 23.30 -0.07
CA ALA A 232 -9.53 23.69 -1.44
C ALA A 232 -9.72 25.20 -1.55
N LEU A 233 -9.37 25.74 -2.71
CA LEU A 233 -9.48 27.14 -3.05
C LEU A 233 -10.06 27.27 -4.47
N THR A 234 -10.89 28.28 -4.70
CA THR A 234 -11.33 28.74 -6.03
C THR A 234 -11.02 30.21 -6.17
N GLY A 235 -10.44 30.59 -7.33
CA GLY A 235 -10.16 31.96 -7.70
C GLY A 235 -11.30 32.59 -8.53
N ASP A 236 -10.96 33.15 -9.69
CA ASP A 236 -11.93 33.66 -10.66
C ASP A 236 -12.63 32.52 -11.43
N VAL A 237 -11.96 31.37 -11.51
CA VAL A 237 -12.50 30.09 -12.02
C VAL A 237 -12.81 29.18 -10.84
N SER A 238 -13.68 28.18 -11.06
CA SER A 238 -14.13 27.34 -9.96
C SER A 238 -14.37 25.91 -10.35
N ASP A 239 -14.27 25.04 -9.35
CA ASP A 239 -14.74 23.66 -9.30
C ASP A 239 -15.30 23.34 -7.93
N ALA A 240 -16.17 22.35 -7.86
CA ALA A 240 -16.56 21.73 -6.61
C ALA A 240 -15.51 20.69 -6.18
N HIS A 241 -15.06 20.78 -4.94
CA HIS A 241 -14.07 19.86 -4.38
C HIS A 241 -14.68 19.11 -3.20
N ASP A 242 -14.84 17.80 -3.35
CA ASP A 242 -15.54 16.94 -2.38
C ASP A 242 -14.61 15.88 -1.78
N ILE A 243 -14.66 15.73 -0.46
CA ILE A 243 -14.09 14.57 0.25
C ILE A 243 -15.24 13.58 0.51
N ILE A 244 -15.12 12.37 -0.03
CA ILE A 244 -16.15 11.32 0.05
C ILE A 244 -15.84 10.35 1.19
N SER A 245 -14.61 9.89 1.32
CA SER A 245 -14.21 9.05 2.45
C SER A 245 -12.70 9.10 2.68
N VAL A 246 -12.30 8.82 3.90
CA VAL A 246 -10.90 8.62 4.28
C VAL A 246 -10.81 7.32 5.05
N GLN A 247 -10.01 6.39 4.56
CA GLN A 247 -9.65 5.18 5.26
C GLN A 247 -8.18 5.29 5.66
N ALA A 248 -7.92 5.24 6.96
CA ALA A 248 -6.58 5.28 7.52
C ALA A 248 -6.27 3.96 8.20
N ASN A 249 -5.14 3.36 7.85
CA ASN A 249 -4.66 2.12 8.41
C ASN A 249 -3.19 2.27 8.82
N SER A 250 -2.82 1.73 9.98
CA SER A 250 -1.43 1.49 10.33
C SER A 250 -1.02 0.07 9.97
N PHE A 251 0.25 -0.14 9.71
CA PHE A 251 0.80 -1.47 9.47
C PHE A 251 2.22 -1.61 10.02
N VAL A 252 2.62 -2.85 10.27
CA VAL A 252 3.98 -3.16 10.70
C VAL A 252 4.74 -3.71 9.49
N VAL A 253 5.84 -3.05 9.14
CA VAL A 253 6.75 -3.60 8.14
C VAL A 253 7.48 -4.78 8.78
N GLN A 254 7.17 -5.97 8.32
CA GLN A 254 7.96 -7.15 8.70
C GLN A 254 9.32 -7.03 8.00
N THR A 255 10.33 -6.54 8.72
CA THR A 255 11.70 -6.76 8.28
C THR A 255 11.88 -8.27 8.16
N PRO A 256 12.39 -8.81 7.03
CA PRO A 256 12.68 -10.22 6.93
C PRO A 256 13.60 -10.57 8.11
N TYR A 257 13.02 -11.25 9.08
CA TYR A 257 13.76 -11.71 10.24
C TYR A 257 14.86 -12.59 9.70
N ASN A 258 16.13 -12.16 9.86
CA ASN A 258 17.28 -12.92 9.41
C ASN A 258 17.15 -14.35 9.94
N ALA A 259 16.70 -15.28 9.10
CA ALA A 259 16.62 -16.70 9.40
C ALA A 259 17.99 -17.27 9.82
N SER A 260 19.07 -16.55 9.49
CA SER A 260 20.43 -16.84 9.90
C SER A 260 20.67 -16.81 11.42
N ARG A 261 19.87 -16.10 12.21
CA ARG A 261 20.05 -16.07 13.68
C ARG A 261 19.33 -17.22 14.41
N ARG A 262 18.38 -17.91 13.78
CA ARG A 262 17.74 -19.09 14.39
C ARG A 262 18.58 -20.37 14.32
N HIS A 263 19.61 -20.42 13.49
CA HIS A 263 20.51 -21.59 13.44
C HIS A 263 21.61 -21.61 14.50
N ALA A 264 21.75 -20.54 15.32
CA ALA A 264 22.82 -20.46 16.32
C ALA A 264 22.45 -20.94 17.72
N THR A 265 21.18 -21.26 18.02
CA THR A 265 20.78 -21.59 19.41
C THR A 265 19.89 -22.83 19.58
N SER A 266 19.76 -23.69 18.59
CA SER A 266 19.27 -25.05 18.85
C SER A 266 20.08 -26.07 18.03
N LYS A 267 21.20 -26.55 18.57
CA LYS A 267 21.63 -27.90 18.30
C LYS A 267 20.57 -28.83 18.84
N GLN A 268 19.46 -28.97 18.14
CA GLN A 268 18.54 -30.07 18.33
C GLN A 268 19.37 -31.33 18.01
N LYS A 269 19.70 -32.10 19.05
CA LYS A 269 20.21 -33.46 18.90
C LYS A 269 19.26 -34.16 17.95
N ALA A 270 19.72 -34.45 16.74
CA ALA A 270 18.98 -35.30 15.82
C ALA A 270 18.68 -36.58 16.57
N SER A 271 17.42 -36.83 16.87
CA SER A 271 16.98 -38.11 17.42
C SER A 271 17.41 -39.15 16.38
N LYS A 272 18.27 -40.08 16.79
CA LYS A 272 18.64 -41.23 15.96
C LYS A 272 17.34 -41.93 15.58
N GLY A 273 16.87 -41.67 14.38
CA GLY A 273 15.64 -42.22 13.87
C GLY A 273 15.68 -43.74 13.95
N TRP A 274 14.60 -44.34 14.34
CA TRP A 274 14.35 -45.79 14.39
C TRP A 274 14.73 -46.52 13.08
N GLY A 275 14.86 -45.81 11.96
CA GLY A 275 15.28 -46.35 10.66
C GLY A 275 16.63 -47.09 10.70
N GLY A 276 17.62 -46.60 11.44
CA GLY A 276 18.91 -47.29 11.57
C GLY A 276 18.84 -48.57 12.39
N PHE A 277 17.91 -48.64 13.34
CA PHE A 277 17.66 -49.86 14.13
C PHE A 277 16.94 -50.93 13.28
N LEU A 278 15.91 -50.52 12.54
CA LEU A 278 15.17 -51.40 11.64
C LEU A 278 16.09 -52.00 10.53
N PHE A 279 16.97 -51.18 9.97
CA PHE A 279 17.92 -51.66 8.96
C PHE A 279 18.90 -52.73 9.51
N LYS A 280 19.40 -52.55 10.73
CA LYS A 280 20.25 -53.54 11.41
C LYS A 280 19.48 -54.83 11.74
N MET A 281 18.22 -54.72 12.13
CA MET A 281 17.35 -55.88 12.38
C MET A 281 17.11 -56.69 11.09
N ILE A 282 16.87 -56.04 9.97
CA ILE A 282 16.70 -56.73 8.68
C ILE A 282 17.97 -57.45 8.26
N LEU A 283 19.16 -56.84 8.39
CA LEU A 283 20.43 -57.49 8.09
C LEU A 283 20.68 -58.69 8.98
N PHE A 284 20.33 -58.61 10.28
CA PHE A 284 20.48 -59.73 11.20
C PHE A 284 19.53 -60.89 10.83
N CYS A 285 18.30 -60.62 10.42
CA CYS A 285 17.38 -61.64 9.93
C CYS A 285 17.89 -62.35 8.67
N PHE A 286 18.46 -61.64 7.73
CA PHE A 286 19.09 -62.23 6.53
C PHE A 286 20.30 -63.09 6.87
N ALA A 287 21.13 -62.69 7.83
CA ALA A 287 22.28 -63.48 8.30
C ALA A 287 21.79 -64.78 8.96
N CYS A 288 20.78 -64.74 9.82
CA CYS A 288 20.19 -65.91 10.44
C CYS A 288 19.57 -66.87 9.43
N LEU A 289 18.87 -66.34 8.40
CA LEU A 289 18.29 -67.16 7.34
C LEU A 289 19.37 -67.85 6.50
N GLY A 290 20.47 -67.14 6.17
CA GLY A 290 21.62 -67.71 5.48
C GLY A 290 22.32 -68.81 6.29
N ALA A 291 22.50 -68.59 7.60
CA ALA A 291 23.05 -69.62 8.49
C ALA A 291 22.15 -70.84 8.59
N PHE A 292 20.83 -70.66 8.67
CA PHE A 292 19.86 -71.76 8.74
C PHE A 292 19.87 -72.58 7.43
N LEU A 293 19.86 -71.93 6.29
CA LEU A 293 19.94 -72.62 4.97
C LEU A 293 21.25 -73.34 4.80
N GLY A 294 22.38 -72.73 5.19
CA GLY A 294 23.68 -73.35 5.22
C GLY A 294 23.74 -74.57 6.11
N TYR A 295 23.20 -74.51 7.30
CA TYR A 295 23.10 -75.63 8.21
C TYR A 295 22.24 -76.75 7.63
N ARG A 296 21.15 -76.49 7.01
CA ARG A 296 20.24 -77.46 6.38
C ARG A 296 20.90 -78.16 5.22
N THR A 297 21.63 -77.47 4.33
CA THR A 297 22.39 -78.05 3.22
C THR A 297 23.57 -78.86 3.70
N TYR A 298 24.23 -78.45 4.80
CA TYR A 298 25.30 -79.22 5.42
C TYR A 298 24.77 -80.51 5.98
N LYS A 299 23.63 -80.49 6.68
CA LYS A 299 23.00 -81.71 7.25
C LYS A 299 22.54 -82.67 6.19
N GLU A 300 22.02 -82.24 5.05
CA GLU A 300 21.66 -83.09 3.91
C GLU A 300 22.86 -83.71 3.28
N LYS A 301 24.02 -83.00 3.13
CA LYS A 301 25.24 -83.53 2.60
C LYS A 301 25.89 -84.54 3.52
N VAL A 302 25.77 -84.39 4.84
CA VAL A 302 26.31 -85.35 5.81
C VAL A 302 25.48 -86.64 5.86
N ALA A 303 24.12 -86.45 5.67
CA ALA A 303 23.22 -87.59 5.62
C ALA A 303 23.47 -88.47 4.35
N SER A 304 23.76 -87.86 3.19
CA SER A 304 24.01 -88.56 1.92
C SER A 304 25.37 -89.28 1.86
N LYS A 305 26.27 -89.02 2.79
CA LYS A 305 27.58 -89.73 2.87
C LYS A 305 27.55 -90.97 3.79
N ARG A 306 26.37 -91.36 4.30
CA ARG A 306 26.22 -92.53 5.17
C ARG A 306 25.47 -93.70 4.52
N PHE A 307 25.44 -93.75 3.21
CA PHE A 307 25.01 -94.91 2.43
C PHE A 307 26.10 -95.33 1.46
#